data_f568e478b219a42b7bc8a63fda5cbb3b
#
_entry.id   f568e478b219a42b7bc8a63fda5cbb3b
#
_cell.length_a   1.000
_cell.length_b   1.000
_cell.length_c   1.000
_cell.angle_alpha   90.00
_cell.angle_beta   90.00
_cell.angle_gamma   90.00
#
_symmetry.space_group_name_H-M   'P 1'
#
loop_
_entity.id
_entity.type
_entity.pdbx_description
1 polymer ?
#
loop_
_entity_poly.entity_id
_entity_poly.type
_entity_poly.pdbx_seq_one_letter_code
_entity_poly.pdbx_strand_id
1 'polypeptide(L)'
;MNRVFATALSLAFALAPARAEMGPDAARAAVVPFYKALNAEFANDSAALIRQATATDWVSCRGNDVCNSRDEVIAGVAQRLKSVPDLRWEIKDVLVSANQVTVRGEATGTPVGEFMGAPRTGKSFKVMSIDVHTIEGGKMVRSYHIEDWIGAVRQLTAN
;
A
#
# COMPACT_ATOMS: atom_id res chain seq x y z
N MET A 1 -51.07 -28.44 -45.17
CA MET A 1 -50.02 -27.44 -45.41
C MET A 1 -49.65 -26.85 -44.03
N ASN A 2 -48.63 -27.41 -43.33
CA ASN A 2 -48.20 -26.93 -42.03
C ASN A 2 -46.99 -26.01 -42.22
N ARG A 3 -47.16 -24.75 -41.85
CA ARG A 3 -46.03 -23.77 -41.83
C ARG A 3 -45.42 -23.79 -40.44
N VAL A 4 -44.17 -24.27 -40.33
CA VAL A 4 -43.34 -24.15 -39.11
C VAL A 4 -42.69 -22.79 -39.15
N PHE A 5 -43.00 -21.93 -38.17
CA PHE A 5 -42.27 -20.67 -37.94
C PHE A 5 -41.08 -20.98 -37.02
N ALA A 6 -39.88 -20.83 -37.58
CA ALA A 6 -38.65 -20.88 -36.78
C ALA A 6 -38.37 -19.48 -36.22
N THR A 7 -38.49 -19.35 -34.90
CA THR A 7 -38.13 -18.12 -34.18
C THR A 7 -36.62 -18.17 -33.88
N ALA A 8 -35.85 -17.30 -34.55
CA ALA A 8 -34.44 -17.14 -34.25
C ALA A 8 -34.27 -16.29 -32.98
N LEU A 9 -33.76 -16.89 -31.91
CA LEU A 9 -33.42 -16.21 -30.67
C LEU A 9 -32.03 -15.58 -30.83
N SER A 10 -31.93 -14.28 -31.07
CA SER A 10 -30.67 -13.54 -31.13
C SER A 10 -30.16 -13.29 -29.72
N LEU A 11 -29.10 -13.99 -29.32
CA LEU A 11 -28.36 -13.74 -28.05
C LEU A 11 -27.48 -12.52 -28.25
N ALA A 12 -27.88 -11.36 -27.74
CA ALA A 12 -27.03 -10.18 -27.67
C ALA A 12 -26.03 -10.34 -26.53
N PHE A 13 -24.77 -10.62 -26.84
CA PHE A 13 -23.67 -10.51 -25.89
C PHE A 13 -23.40 -9.03 -25.64
N ALA A 14 -23.82 -8.51 -24.50
CA ALA A 14 -23.37 -7.22 -24.01
C ALA A 14 -21.89 -7.33 -23.63
N LEU A 15 -20.96 -6.81 -24.44
CA LEU A 15 -19.57 -6.59 -24.06
C LEU A 15 -19.58 -5.57 -22.92
N ALA A 16 -19.17 -6.02 -21.72
CA ALA A 16 -18.86 -5.10 -20.64
C ALA A 16 -17.76 -4.14 -21.12
N PRO A 17 -17.86 -2.83 -20.83
CA PRO A 17 -16.83 -1.88 -21.25
C PRO A 17 -15.49 -2.33 -20.65
N ALA A 18 -14.47 -2.47 -21.50
CA ALA A 18 -13.12 -2.71 -21.06
C ALA A 18 -12.72 -1.59 -20.08
N ARG A 19 -12.44 -1.95 -18.83
CA ARG A 19 -11.98 -0.97 -17.83
C ARG A 19 -10.64 -0.44 -18.35
N ALA A 20 -10.55 0.88 -18.55
CA ALA A 20 -9.33 1.49 -19.05
C ALA A 20 -8.19 1.14 -18.09
N GLU A 21 -7.08 0.60 -18.62
CA GLU A 21 -5.88 0.34 -17.83
C GLU A 21 -5.37 1.65 -17.22
N MET A 22 -4.99 1.59 -15.95
CA MET A 22 -4.40 2.72 -15.25
C MET A 22 -3.01 2.98 -15.82
N GLY A 23 -2.77 4.20 -16.32
CA GLY A 23 -1.43 4.60 -16.76
C GLY A 23 -0.45 4.76 -15.58
N PRO A 24 0.87 4.66 -15.83
CA PRO A 24 1.91 4.77 -14.79
C PRO A 24 1.83 6.04 -13.96
N ASP A 25 1.53 7.18 -14.57
CA ASP A 25 1.42 8.46 -13.88
C ASP A 25 0.21 8.51 -12.93
N ALA A 26 -0.94 7.97 -13.35
CA ALA A 26 -2.12 7.87 -12.53
C ALA A 26 -1.91 6.92 -11.34
N ALA A 27 -1.24 5.80 -11.57
CA ALA A 27 -0.87 4.85 -10.54
C ALA A 27 0.06 5.50 -9.49
N ARG A 28 1.09 6.21 -9.96
CA ARG A 28 2.02 6.92 -9.09
C ARG A 28 1.31 8.01 -8.29
N ALA A 29 0.44 8.80 -8.92
CA ALA A 29 -0.34 9.82 -8.25
C ALA A 29 -1.25 9.25 -7.15
N ALA A 30 -1.81 8.06 -7.34
CA ALA A 30 -2.67 7.39 -6.37
C ALA A 30 -1.90 6.94 -5.11
N VAL A 31 -0.65 6.48 -5.25
CA VAL A 31 0.12 5.90 -4.12
C VAL A 31 1.05 6.90 -3.42
N VAL A 32 1.56 7.92 -4.11
CA VAL A 32 2.55 8.87 -3.55
C VAL A 32 2.11 9.51 -2.24
N PRO A 33 0.85 9.97 -2.04
CA PRO A 33 0.45 10.55 -0.76
C PRO A 33 0.60 9.57 0.42
N PHE A 34 0.32 8.27 0.19
CA PHE A 34 0.50 7.24 1.21
C PHE A 34 1.98 7.11 1.62
N TYR A 35 2.91 7.00 0.65
CA TYR A 35 4.33 6.89 0.96
C TYR A 35 4.91 8.17 1.59
N LYS A 36 4.39 9.34 1.23
CA LYS A 36 4.72 10.59 1.96
C LYS A 36 4.30 10.50 3.43
N ALA A 37 3.11 9.97 3.71
CA ALA A 37 2.60 9.84 5.08
C ALA A 37 3.47 8.96 5.98
N LEU A 38 4.28 8.06 5.40
CA LEU A 38 5.20 7.19 6.14
C LEU A 38 6.51 7.87 6.51
N ASN A 39 6.76 9.10 6.06
CA ASN A 39 8.00 9.83 6.32
C ASN A 39 7.85 10.77 7.53
N ALA A 40 8.90 10.84 8.34
CA ALA A 40 8.92 11.67 9.55
C ALA A 40 8.72 13.17 9.26
N GLU A 41 9.18 13.66 8.12
CA GLU A 41 8.99 15.05 7.69
C GLU A 41 7.50 15.44 7.52
N PHE A 42 6.62 14.45 7.27
CA PHE A 42 5.17 14.65 7.12
C PHE A 42 4.37 14.16 8.33
N ALA A 43 4.99 13.97 9.49
CA ALA A 43 4.35 13.38 10.67
C ALA A 43 3.03 14.08 11.07
N ASN A 44 2.98 15.41 10.96
CA ASN A 44 1.80 16.21 11.28
C ASN A 44 0.66 16.06 10.24
N ASP A 45 1.00 15.75 9.00
CA ASP A 45 0.06 15.60 7.87
C ASP A 45 -0.25 14.14 7.55
N SER A 46 0.43 13.19 8.21
CA SER A 46 0.40 11.76 7.91
C SER A 46 -1.04 11.21 7.83
N ALA A 47 -1.89 11.52 8.81
CA ALA A 47 -3.28 11.07 8.81
C ALA A 47 -4.08 11.64 7.62
N ALA A 48 -3.87 12.90 7.26
CA ALA A 48 -4.54 13.53 6.11
C ALA A 48 -4.08 12.91 4.79
N LEU A 49 -2.78 12.67 4.64
CA LEU A 49 -2.19 12.04 3.45
C LEU A 49 -2.68 10.59 3.27
N ILE A 50 -2.79 9.81 4.37
CA ILE A 50 -3.37 8.45 4.29
C ILE A 50 -4.83 8.53 3.83
N ARG A 51 -5.64 9.42 4.41
CA ARG A 51 -7.05 9.60 3.99
C ARG A 51 -7.17 10.11 2.55
N GLN A 52 -6.21 10.90 2.08
CA GLN A 52 -6.15 11.33 0.68
C GLN A 52 -5.91 10.16 -0.27
N ALA A 53 -5.02 9.23 0.08
CA ALA A 53 -4.63 8.11 -0.76
C ALA A 53 -5.63 6.94 -0.74
N THR A 54 -6.45 6.81 0.32
CA THR A 54 -7.23 5.60 0.60
C THR A 54 -8.73 5.86 0.61
N ALA A 55 -9.52 4.86 0.25
CA ALA A 55 -10.96 4.83 0.46
C ALA A 55 -11.31 4.74 1.96
N THR A 56 -12.55 5.08 2.32
CA THR A 56 -12.98 5.07 3.74
C THR A 56 -12.92 3.65 4.34
N ASP A 57 -13.25 2.66 3.55
CA ASP A 57 -13.29 1.24 3.86
C ASP A 57 -12.01 0.49 3.46
N TRP A 58 -10.94 1.23 3.14
CA TRP A 58 -9.65 0.61 2.82
C TRP A 58 -9.13 -0.26 3.95
N VAL A 59 -8.58 -1.41 3.58
CA VAL A 59 -7.89 -2.33 4.48
C VAL A 59 -6.46 -2.56 4.02
N SER A 60 -5.54 -2.67 4.99
CA SER A 60 -4.13 -2.97 4.78
C SER A 60 -3.75 -4.27 5.46
N CYS A 61 -3.27 -5.23 4.69
CA CYS A 61 -3.03 -6.60 5.13
C CYS A 61 -1.53 -6.93 5.11
N ARG A 62 -0.99 -7.37 6.26
CA ARG A 62 0.37 -7.88 6.41
C ARG A 62 0.46 -9.42 6.33
N GLY A 63 -0.59 -10.05 5.86
CA GLY A 63 -0.73 -11.50 5.71
C GLY A 63 -2.08 -11.79 5.08
N ASN A 64 -2.38 -13.07 4.83
CA ASN A 64 -3.63 -13.46 4.18
C ASN A 64 -4.88 -13.07 4.99
N ASP A 65 -4.80 -13.20 6.33
CA ASP A 65 -5.94 -13.02 7.24
C ASP A 65 -5.70 -11.94 8.30
N VAL A 66 -4.59 -11.18 8.21
CA VAL A 66 -4.23 -10.16 9.20
C VAL A 66 -4.29 -8.80 8.53
N CYS A 67 -5.44 -8.15 8.62
CA CYS A 67 -5.69 -6.85 8.02
C CYS A 67 -6.07 -5.81 9.09
N ASN A 68 -5.68 -4.58 8.86
CA ASN A 68 -6.03 -3.42 9.66
C ASN A 68 -6.93 -2.48 8.85
N SER A 69 -7.87 -1.85 9.51
CA SER A 69 -8.66 -0.74 8.96
C SER A 69 -7.78 0.50 8.73
N ARG A 70 -8.30 1.45 7.97
CA ARG A 70 -7.63 2.73 7.72
C ARG A 70 -7.22 3.47 9.00
N ASP A 71 -8.12 3.53 9.99
CA ASP A 71 -7.84 4.27 11.22
C ASP A 71 -6.83 3.55 12.13
N GLU A 72 -6.81 2.21 12.13
CA GLU A 72 -5.75 1.43 12.81
C GLU A 72 -4.39 1.65 12.15
N VAL A 73 -4.33 1.73 10.82
CA VAL A 73 -3.08 2.05 10.10
C VAL A 73 -2.62 3.46 10.44
N ILE A 74 -3.51 4.45 10.45
CA ILE A 74 -3.18 5.84 10.83
C ILE A 74 -2.58 5.88 12.25
N ALA A 75 -3.19 5.19 13.20
CA ALA A 75 -2.68 5.11 14.57
C ALA A 75 -1.31 4.42 14.64
N GLY A 76 -1.14 3.32 13.89
CA GLY A 76 0.13 2.58 13.82
C GLY A 76 1.26 3.41 13.21
N VAL A 77 0.98 4.14 12.12
CA VAL A 77 1.95 5.04 11.49
C VAL A 77 2.36 6.17 12.44
N ALA A 78 1.40 6.81 13.11
CA ALA A 78 1.68 7.86 14.09
C ALA A 78 2.58 7.36 15.24
N GLN A 79 2.36 6.13 15.71
CA GLN A 79 3.22 5.52 16.73
C GLN A 79 4.63 5.19 16.19
N ARG A 80 4.72 4.70 14.96
CA ARG A 80 6.01 4.39 14.31
C ARG A 80 6.85 5.64 14.10
N LEU A 81 6.25 6.74 13.66
CA LEU A 81 6.94 8.02 13.48
C LEU A 81 7.47 8.60 14.80
N LYS A 82 6.81 8.31 15.94
CA LYS A 82 7.34 8.66 17.27
C LYS A 82 8.53 7.77 17.65
N SER A 83 8.48 6.48 17.32
CA SER A 83 9.53 5.51 17.66
C SER A 83 10.76 5.64 16.76
N VAL A 84 10.59 6.15 15.54
CA VAL A 84 11.65 6.33 14.53
C VAL A 84 11.52 7.73 13.93
N PRO A 85 12.00 8.78 14.62
CA PRO A 85 11.74 10.18 14.25
C PRO A 85 12.49 10.66 13.00
N ASP A 86 13.37 9.85 12.45
CA ASP A 86 14.06 10.04 11.17
C ASP A 86 13.59 9.05 10.10
N LEU A 87 12.43 8.39 10.29
CA LEU A 87 11.91 7.41 9.34
C LEU A 87 11.74 8.04 7.96
N ARG A 88 12.35 7.41 6.97
CA ARG A 88 12.24 7.77 5.58
C ARG A 88 11.83 6.56 4.75
N TRP A 89 10.84 6.76 3.91
CA TRP A 89 10.33 5.75 3.00
C TRP A 89 10.41 6.25 1.56
N GLU A 90 11.14 5.53 0.72
CA GLU A 90 11.33 5.89 -0.69
C GLU A 90 10.66 4.86 -1.60
N ILE A 91 9.92 5.33 -2.60
CA ILE A 91 9.45 4.50 -3.72
C ILE A 91 10.63 4.27 -4.66
N LYS A 92 11.02 3.01 -4.84
CA LYS A 92 12.09 2.62 -5.78
C LYS A 92 11.53 2.24 -7.14
N ASP A 93 10.46 1.44 -7.19
CA ASP A 93 9.79 1.03 -8.42
C ASP A 93 8.27 1.06 -8.26
N VAL A 94 7.57 1.30 -9.36
CA VAL A 94 6.11 1.20 -9.47
C VAL A 94 5.78 0.38 -10.71
N LEU A 95 5.10 -0.74 -10.52
CA LEU A 95 4.60 -1.61 -11.58
C LEU A 95 3.07 -1.56 -11.57
N VAL A 96 2.47 -1.53 -12.77
CA VAL A 96 1.02 -1.42 -12.92
C VAL A 96 0.52 -2.60 -13.75
N SER A 97 -0.56 -3.22 -13.29
CA SER A 97 -1.29 -4.25 -14.03
C SER A 97 -2.78 -4.09 -13.75
N ALA A 98 -3.53 -3.70 -14.76
CA ALA A 98 -4.95 -3.36 -14.66
C ALA A 98 -5.19 -2.28 -13.57
N ASN A 99 -5.88 -2.62 -12.47
CA ASN A 99 -6.10 -1.74 -11.34
C ASN A 99 -5.19 -2.05 -10.13
N GLN A 100 -4.16 -2.88 -10.32
CA GLN A 100 -3.18 -3.19 -9.28
C GLN A 100 -1.90 -2.41 -9.50
N VAL A 101 -1.38 -1.84 -8.43
CA VAL A 101 -0.13 -1.11 -8.37
C VAL A 101 0.79 -1.81 -7.39
N THR A 102 1.88 -2.37 -7.88
CA THR A 102 2.92 -2.94 -7.04
C THR A 102 4.02 -1.90 -6.85
N VAL A 103 4.37 -1.63 -5.59
CA VAL A 103 5.43 -0.70 -5.22
C VAL A 103 6.54 -1.47 -4.52
N ARG A 104 7.76 -1.36 -5.02
CA ARG A 104 8.95 -1.71 -4.26
C ARG A 104 9.46 -0.45 -3.57
N GLY A 105 9.53 -0.51 -2.26
CA GLY A 105 9.98 0.58 -1.40
C GLY A 105 11.27 0.26 -0.65
N GLU A 106 11.87 1.29 -0.08
CA GLU A 106 12.98 1.20 0.87
C GLU A 106 12.66 2.08 2.07
N ALA A 107 12.72 1.49 3.27
CA ALA A 107 12.58 2.23 4.51
C ALA A 107 13.93 2.30 5.26
N THR A 108 14.26 3.49 5.77
CA THR A 108 15.44 3.73 6.61
C THR A 108 15.03 4.47 7.88
N GLY A 109 15.72 4.22 8.98
CA GLY A 109 15.47 4.97 10.22
C GLY A 109 16.28 4.48 11.39
N THR A 110 16.32 5.30 12.45
CA THR A 110 17.06 5.06 13.69
C THR A 110 16.09 5.08 14.87
N PRO A 111 15.71 3.91 15.44
CA PRO A 111 14.82 3.85 16.58
C PRO A 111 15.39 4.57 17.82
N VAL A 112 14.52 5.33 18.51
CA VAL A 112 14.92 6.05 19.74
C VAL A 112 14.62 5.25 21.02
N GLY A 113 14.00 4.06 20.88
CA GLY A 113 13.69 3.12 21.96
C GLY A 113 13.84 1.69 21.50
N GLU A 114 13.25 0.74 22.24
CA GLU A 114 13.12 -0.63 21.77
C GLU A 114 12.30 -0.68 20.48
N PHE A 115 12.74 -1.47 19.51
CA PHE A 115 12.09 -1.63 18.22
C PHE A 115 11.97 -3.11 17.85
N MET A 116 10.76 -3.64 17.83
CA MET A 116 10.47 -5.05 17.50
C MET A 116 11.32 -6.05 18.27
N GLY A 117 11.54 -5.81 19.57
CA GLY A 117 12.37 -6.63 20.45
C GLY A 117 13.88 -6.35 20.39
N ALA A 118 14.34 -5.51 19.47
CA ALA A 118 15.72 -5.03 19.48
C ALA A 118 15.87 -3.88 20.49
N PRO A 119 16.89 -3.93 21.40
CA PRO A 119 17.14 -2.84 22.32
C PRO A 119 17.61 -1.58 21.56
N ARG A 120 17.50 -0.41 22.19
CA ARG A 120 18.06 0.81 21.64
C ARG A 120 19.59 0.72 21.54
N THR A 121 20.10 0.76 20.33
CA THR A 121 21.56 0.70 20.05
C THR A 121 22.10 1.99 19.43
N GLY A 122 21.23 2.88 18.96
CA GLY A 122 21.60 4.05 18.15
C GLY A 122 21.96 3.71 16.70
N LYS A 123 21.83 2.45 16.30
CA LYS A 123 22.03 2.01 14.90
C LYS A 123 20.79 2.29 14.06
N SER A 124 21.00 2.45 12.76
CA SER A 124 19.94 2.62 11.77
C SER A 124 19.69 1.31 11.05
N PHE A 125 18.49 1.14 10.53
CA PHE A 125 18.13 0.07 9.61
C PHE A 125 17.91 0.60 8.20
N LYS A 126 18.05 -0.30 7.21
CA LYS A 126 17.63 -0.13 5.83
C LYS A 126 16.98 -1.42 5.37
N VAL A 127 15.70 -1.36 5.01
CA VAL A 127 14.91 -2.53 4.60
C VAL A 127 14.12 -2.28 3.34
N MET A 128 13.86 -3.35 2.60
CA MET A 128 12.98 -3.35 1.44
C MET A 128 11.55 -3.62 1.87
N SER A 129 10.60 -2.99 1.17
CA SER A 129 9.19 -3.36 1.18
C SER A 129 8.71 -3.76 -0.20
N ILE A 130 7.69 -4.62 -0.23
CA ILE A 130 6.87 -4.91 -1.41
C ILE A 130 5.41 -4.73 -1.01
N ASP A 131 4.74 -3.82 -1.69
CA ASP A 131 3.33 -3.50 -1.46
C ASP A 131 2.55 -3.75 -2.75
N VAL A 132 1.36 -4.35 -2.64
CA VAL A 132 0.41 -4.51 -3.74
C VAL A 132 -0.87 -3.79 -3.38
N HIS A 133 -1.19 -2.74 -4.12
CA HIS A 133 -2.37 -1.90 -3.91
C HIS A 133 -3.41 -2.17 -4.99
N THR A 134 -4.68 -2.34 -4.61
CA THR A 134 -5.80 -2.29 -5.54
C THR A 134 -6.35 -0.87 -5.55
N ILE A 135 -6.45 -0.26 -6.73
CA ILE A 135 -6.89 1.13 -6.94
C ILE A 135 -8.26 1.14 -7.58
N GLU A 136 -9.20 1.89 -7.00
CA GLU A 136 -10.51 2.17 -7.56
C GLU A 136 -10.85 3.65 -7.37
N GLY A 137 -11.33 4.30 -8.45
CA GLY A 137 -11.65 5.72 -8.39
C GLY A 137 -10.49 6.62 -7.96
N GLY A 138 -9.24 6.22 -8.27
CA GLY A 138 -8.02 6.95 -7.89
C GLY A 138 -7.60 6.78 -6.42
N LYS A 139 -8.23 5.86 -5.70
CA LYS A 139 -7.92 5.58 -4.28
C LYS A 139 -7.57 4.11 -4.05
N MET A 140 -6.70 3.85 -3.11
CA MET A 140 -6.45 2.50 -2.63
C MET A 140 -7.69 1.99 -1.89
N VAL A 141 -8.20 0.81 -2.29
CA VAL A 141 -9.30 0.10 -1.61
C VAL A 141 -8.80 -1.10 -0.82
N ARG A 142 -7.65 -1.64 -1.19
CA ARG A 142 -6.97 -2.74 -0.50
C ARG A 142 -5.47 -2.66 -0.72
N SER A 143 -4.71 -3.04 0.30
CA SER A 143 -3.26 -3.20 0.20
C SER A 143 -2.82 -4.49 0.86
N TYR A 144 -1.85 -5.16 0.25
CA TYR A 144 -1.05 -6.21 0.87
C TYR A 144 0.39 -5.71 0.93
N HIS A 145 1.06 -5.93 2.07
CA HIS A 145 2.41 -5.42 2.24
C HIS A 145 3.29 -6.38 3.05
N ILE A 146 4.56 -6.38 2.70
CA ILE A 146 5.61 -7.08 3.43
C ILE A 146 6.86 -6.18 3.47
N GLU A 147 7.46 -6.09 4.65
CA GLU A 147 8.74 -5.43 4.89
C GLU A 147 9.71 -6.39 5.57
N ASP A 148 10.99 -6.27 5.26
CA ASP A 148 12.04 -7.07 5.90
C ASP A 148 12.37 -6.57 7.32
N TRP A 149 11.38 -6.60 8.23
CA TRP A 149 11.60 -6.21 9.62
C TRP A 149 12.56 -7.13 10.38
N ILE A 150 12.69 -8.40 9.96
CA ILE A 150 13.69 -9.32 10.53
C ILE A 150 15.10 -8.84 10.15
N GLY A 151 15.28 -8.38 8.92
CA GLY A 151 16.52 -7.73 8.48
C GLY A 151 16.81 -6.46 9.25
N ALA A 152 15.79 -5.65 9.57
CA ALA A 152 15.96 -4.47 10.43
C ALA A 152 16.48 -4.86 11.83
N VAL A 153 15.83 -5.82 12.50
CA VAL A 153 16.25 -6.29 13.82
C VAL A 153 17.70 -6.79 13.80
N ARG A 154 18.09 -7.56 12.78
CA ARG A 154 19.47 -8.04 12.61
C ARG A 154 20.48 -6.89 12.47
N GLN A 155 20.14 -5.85 11.68
CA GLN A 155 21.00 -4.67 11.52
C GLN A 155 21.13 -3.88 12.83
N LEU A 156 20.05 -3.72 13.58
CA LEU A 156 20.04 -3.01 14.85
C LEU A 156 20.82 -3.74 15.95
N THR A 157 20.87 -5.09 15.93
CA THR A 157 21.51 -5.93 16.95
C THR A 157 22.87 -6.48 16.53
N ALA A 158 23.30 -6.30 15.28
CA ALA A 158 24.66 -6.72 14.85
C ALA A 158 25.75 -6.09 15.74
N ASN A 159 26.81 -6.82 16.03
CA ASN A 159 27.98 -6.32 16.75
C ASN A 159 28.82 -5.37 15.89
#